data_e0f18e8b62624940072d255f7887935a
#
_entry.id   e0f18e8b62624940072d255f7887935a
#
_cell.length_a   1.000
_cell.length_b   1.000
_cell.length_c   1.000
_cell.angle_alpha   90.00
_cell.angle_beta   90.00
_cell.angle_gamma   90.00
#
_symmetry.space_group_name_H-M   'P 1'
#
loop_
_entity.id
_entity.type
_entity.pdbx_description
1 polymer ?
#
loop_
_entity_poly.entity_id
_entity_poly.type
_entity_poly.pdbx_seq_one_letter_code
_entity_poly.pdbx_strand_id
1 'polypeptide(L)'
;YFMWEKIMEFGKEFQIQPYGTEALSTLRIEMGHVAGSELDGRTIPYDASLEGLVSKKKDFIGKRSLNRSAFTSTDREKLVGVVPIDKTTSIPEGSYIVKDPKAKLPNPKLGHVSASCWSVEYDNPFSLAIIKDGKNMIGQKLFAMSPLKNKTIPVEIVSSHYVDPEGKRVR
;
A
#
# COMPACT_ATOMS: atom_id res chain seq x y z
N TYR A 1 25.60 -21.45 1.70
CA TYR A 1 25.44 -22.24 0.46
C TYR A 1 24.85 -23.62 0.76
N PHE A 2 25.48 -24.42 1.64
CA PHE A 2 25.03 -25.76 2.02
C PHE A 2 23.55 -25.85 2.43
N MET A 3 23.07 -24.94 3.27
CA MET A 3 21.67 -24.92 3.70
C MET A 3 20.71 -24.67 2.53
N TRP A 4 21.07 -23.79 1.62
CA TRP A 4 20.29 -23.55 0.40
C TRP A 4 20.14 -24.82 -0.45
N GLU A 5 21.25 -25.50 -0.71
CA GLU A 5 21.24 -26.76 -1.47
C GLU A 5 20.35 -27.81 -0.81
N LYS A 6 20.45 -27.97 0.52
CA LYS A 6 19.62 -28.93 1.26
C LYS A 6 18.14 -28.57 1.24
N ILE A 7 17.80 -27.29 1.39
CA ILE A 7 16.40 -26.82 1.27
C ILE A 7 15.86 -27.10 -0.14
N MET A 8 16.64 -26.81 -1.17
CA MET A 8 16.23 -27.07 -2.55
C MET A 8 16.13 -28.56 -2.87
N GLU A 9 17.02 -29.39 -2.29
CA GLU A 9 17.00 -30.85 -2.45
C GLU A 9 15.72 -31.46 -1.83
N PHE A 10 15.49 -31.20 -0.53
CA PHE A 10 14.33 -31.75 0.19
C PHE A 10 13.00 -31.10 -0.21
N GLY A 11 13.03 -29.85 -0.69
CA GLY A 11 11.84 -29.16 -1.15
C GLY A 11 11.31 -29.63 -2.51
N LYS A 12 12.06 -30.45 -3.26
CA LYS A 12 11.63 -30.94 -4.58
C LYS A 12 10.28 -31.66 -4.56
N GLU A 13 10.06 -32.49 -3.55
CA GLU A 13 8.79 -33.22 -3.39
C GLU A 13 7.59 -32.28 -3.15
N PHE A 14 7.84 -31.06 -2.61
CA PHE A 14 6.85 -30.00 -2.39
C PHE A 14 6.82 -28.97 -3.52
N GLN A 15 7.51 -29.22 -4.62
CA GLN A 15 7.60 -28.31 -5.77
C GLN A 15 8.11 -26.91 -5.36
N ILE A 16 9.04 -26.83 -4.39
CA ILE A 16 9.61 -25.58 -3.94
C ILE A 16 10.29 -24.83 -5.09
N GLN A 17 10.05 -23.53 -5.17
CA GLN A 17 10.68 -22.66 -6.14
C GLN A 17 11.30 -21.45 -5.45
N PRO A 18 12.51 -21.04 -5.83
CA PRO A 18 13.09 -19.80 -5.34
C PRO A 18 12.42 -18.61 -5.97
N TYR A 19 12.26 -17.52 -5.22
CA TYR A 19 11.82 -16.23 -5.74
C TYR A 19 12.75 -15.11 -5.25
N GLY A 20 12.90 -14.08 -6.07
CA GLY A 20 13.77 -12.94 -5.78
C GLY A 20 13.08 -11.83 -4.99
N THR A 21 13.86 -10.82 -4.62
CA THR A 21 13.37 -9.66 -3.85
C THR A 21 12.37 -8.81 -4.62
N GLU A 22 12.44 -8.74 -5.94
CA GLU A 22 11.43 -8.06 -6.79
C GLU A 22 10.08 -8.76 -6.72
N ALA A 23 10.06 -10.10 -6.82
CA ALA A 23 8.83 -10.86 -6.68
C ALA A 23 8.24 -10.69 -5.28
N LEU A 24 9.07 -10.70 -4.22
CA LEU A 24 8.64 -10.40 -2.86
C LEU A 24 8.02 -9.01 -2.76
N SER A 25 8.65 -8.00 -3.39
CA SER A 25 8.12 -6.63 -3.40
C SER A 25 6.78 -6.54 -4.11
N THR A 26 6.61 -7.19 -5.26
CA THR A 26 5.34 -7.25 -5.97
C THR A 26 4.25 -7.90 -5.11
N LEU A 27 4.53 -9.06 -4.57
CA LEU A 27 3.57 -9.82 -3.74
C LEU A 27 3.14 -9.01 -2.50
N ARG A 28 4.08 -8.34 -1.81
CA ARG A 28 3.73 -7.53 -0.63
C ARG A 28 2.84 -6.34 -1.01
N ILE A 29 3.07 -5.70 -2.18
CA ILE A 29 2.26 -4.58 -2.66
C ILE A 29 0.86 -5.06 -3.00
N GLU A 30 0.71 -6.15 -3.74
CA GLU A 30 -0.57 -6.75 -4.10
C GLU A 30 -1.41 -7.13 -2.87
N MET A 31 -0.76 -7.65 -1.83
CA MET A 31 -1.40 -8.02 -0.56
C MET A 31 -1.64 -6.84 0.38
N GLY A 32 -1.18 -5.64 0.04
CA GLY A 32 -1.29 -4.45 0.90
C GLY A 32 -0.41 -4.51 2.14
N HIS A 33 0.65 -5.32 2.13
CA HIS A 33 1.58 -5.41 3.26
C HIS A 33 2.51 -4.20 3.27
N VAL A 34 2.54 -3.52 4.41
CA VAL A 34 3.39 -2.35 4.64
C VAL A 34 4.87 -2.72 4.77
N ALA A 35 5.74 -1.83 4.32
CA ALA A 35 7.19 -1.94 4.46
C ALA A 35 7.78 -0.59 4.90
N GLY A 36 9.09 -0.43 4.82
CA GLY A 36 9.78 0.76 5.35
C GLY A 36 9.28 2.10 4.81
N SER A 37 8.80 2.14 3.57
CA SER A 37 8.25 3.36 2.95
C SER A 37 6.91 3.81 3.55
N GLU A 38 6.12 2.88 4.10
CA GLU A 38 4.83 3.14 4.73
C GLU A 38 4.90 3.27 6.25
N LEU A 39 6.01 2.84 6.86
CA LEU A 39 6.19 2.81 8.30
C LEU A 39 7.24 3.82 8.74
N ASP A 40 6.80 4.88 9.37
CA ASP A 40 7.67 5.84 10.04
C ASP A 40 7.21 6.07 11.50
N GLY A 41 7.95 6.90 12.25
CA GLY A 41 7.63 7.18 13.65
C GLY A 41 6.29 7.90 13.89
N ARG A 42 5.56 8.27 12.84
CA ARG A 42 4.25 8.94 12.90
C ARG A 42 3.11 7.99 12.58
N THR A 43 3.41 6.83 11.98
CA THR A 43 2.42 5.84 11.55
C THR A 43 1.93 5.03 12.74
N ILE A 44 0.62 4.89 12.88
CA ILE A 44 -0.02 4.00 13.84
C ILE A 44 -0.72 2.83 13.11
N PRO A 45 -1.07 1.73 13.80
CA PRO A 45 -1.69 0.57 13.14
C PRO A 45 -2.95 0.92 12.33
N TYR A 46 -3.75 1.88 12.79
CA TYR A 46 -4.96 2.34 12.08
C TYR A 46 -4.66 3.10 10.79
N ASP A 47 -3.46 3.66 10.62
CA ASP A 47 -3.03 4.33 9.39
C ASP A 47 -2.57 3.30 8.35
N ALA A 48 -1.96 2.22 8.83
CA ALA A 48 -1.40 1.15 8.01
C ALA A 48 -2.39 0.03 7.64
N SER A 49 -3.70 0.21 7.89
CA SER A 49 -4.73 -0.82 7.71
C SER A 49 -4.51 -2.11 8.53
N LEU A 50 -3.86 -1.96 9.69
CA LEU A 50 -3.55 -3.05 10.64
C LEU A 50 -4.45 -3.03 11.87
N GLU A 51 -5.61 -2.41 11.83
CA GLU A 51 -6.55 -2.33 12.94
C GLU A 51 -7.00 -3.69 13.46
N GLY A 52 -7.05 -4.70 12.59
CA GLY A 52 -7.39 -6.08 12.97
C GLY A 52 -6.37 -6.73 13.92
N LEU A 53 -5.13 -6.24 13.93
CA LEU A 53 -4.06 -6.72 14.81
C LEU A 53 -4.10 -6.04 16.20
N VAL A 54 -4.84 -4.95 16.34
CA VAL A 54 -4.95 -4.22 17.61
C VAL A 54 -5.95 -4.91 18.53
N SER A 55 -5.46 -5.57 19.57
CA SER A 55 -6.30 -6.31 20.50
C SER A 55 -7.26 -5.38 21.28
N LYS A 56 -8.54 -5.69 21.22
CA LYS A 56 -9.57 -5.04 22.05
C LYS A 56 -9.62 -5.60 23.48
N LYS A 57 -9.23 -6.87 23.65
CA LYS A 57 -9.37 -7.63 24.90
C LYS A 57 -8.10 -7.56 25.77
N LYS A 58 -6.93 -7.68 25.16
CA LYS A 58 -5.65 -7.66 25.89
C LYS A 58 -5.23 -6.24 26.23
N ASP A 59 -4.57 -6.07 27.36
CA ASP A 59 -3.81 -4.86 27.64
C ASP A 59 -2.41 -4.94 27.05
N PHE A 60 -1.89 -3.81 26.57
CA PHE A 60 -0.55 -3.72 25.93
C PHE A 60 -0.01 -2.29 26.04
N ILE A 61 1.31 -2.18 25.94
CA ILE A 61 2.00 -0.88 25.95
C ILE A 61 1.53 -0.06 24.74
N GLY A 62 1.05 1.17 24.99
CA GLY A 62 0.56 2.05 23.93
C GLY A 62 -0.96 2.03 23.71
N LYS A 63 -1.71 1.05 24.23
CA LYS A 63 -3.17 0.97 24.08
C LYS A 63 -3.88 2.28 24.41
N ARG A 64 -3.51 2.88 25.56
CA ARG A 64 -4.04 4.16 26.01
C ARG A 64 -3.70 5.32 25.06
N SER A 65 -2.52 5.27 24.47
CA SER A 65 -2.06 6.31 23.52
C SER A 65 -2.84 6.30 22.21
N LEU A 66 -3.28 5.13 21.74
CA LEU A 66 -4.08 5.01 20.50
C LEU A 66 -5.44 5.73 20.58
N ASN A 67 -5.92 6.01 21.78
CA ASN A 67 -7.20 6.72 22.00
C ASN A 67 -7.05 8.25 22.09
N ARG A 68 -5.85 8.80 21.90
CA ARG A 68 -5.65 10.25 21.88
C ARG A 68 -6.33 10.87 20.66
N SER A 69 -6.88 12.08 20.80
CA SER A 69 -7.59 12.81 19.75
C SER A 69 -6.76 12.95 18.47
N ALA A 70 -5.46 13.19 18.58
CA ALA A 70 -4.56 13.25 17.43
C ALA A 70 -4.47 11.93 16.64
N PHE A 71 -4.74 10.78 17.23
CA PHE A 71 -4.70 9.47 16.60
C PHE A 71 -6.09 8.97 16.14
N THR A 72 -7.14 9.56 16.66
CA THR A 72 -8.53 9.25 16.27
C THR A 72 -9.11 10.25 15.27
N SER A 73 -8.33 11.26 14.88
CA SER A 73 -8.73 12.25 13.87
C SER A 73 -9.03 11.61 12.52
N THR A 74 -10.07 12.08 11.85
CA THR A 74 -10.51 11.59 10.53
C THR A 74 -9.59 12.05 9.40
N ASP A 75 -8.86 13.14 9.58
CA ASP A 75 -7.95 13.70 8.57
C ASP A 75 -6.56 13.04 8.53
N ARG A 76 -6.36 11.99 9.34
CA ARG A 76 -5.12 11.21 9.29
C ARG A 76 -4.95 10.52 7.95
N GLU A 77 -3.69 10.40 7.56
CA GLU A 77 -3.31 9.63 6.38
C GLU A 77 -3.59 8.15 6.61
N LYS A 78 -4.13 7.47 5.59
CA LYS A 78 -4.49 6.05 5.60
C LYS A 78 -3.91 5.34 4.40
N LEU A 79 -3.45 4.11 4.62
CA LEU A 79 -3.01 3.24 3.53
C LEU A 79 -4.21 2.84 2.67
N VAL A 80 -4.07 3.02 1.37
CA VAL A 80 -5.03 2.63 0.34
C VAL A 80 -4.30 2.11 -0.89
N GLY A 81 -5.03 1.45 -1.78
CA GLY A 81 -4.57 1.13 -3.11
C GLY A 81 -4.90 2.23 -4.10
N VAL A 82 -4.13 2.32 -5.15
CA VAL A 82 -4.34 3.27 -6.26
C VAL A 82 -4.11 2.53 -7.57
N VAL A 83 -5.06 2.62 -8.48
CA VAL A 83 -4.95 2.06 -9.84
C VAL A 83 -5.12 3.15 -10.89
N PRO A 84 -4.36 3.15 -11.98
CA PRO A 84 -4.57 4.08 -13.08
C PRO A 84 -5.89 3.74 -13.80
N ILE A 85 -6.64 4.76 -14.24
CA ILE A 85 -7.93 4.55 -14.90
C ILE A 85 -7.76 3.81 -16.24
N ASP A 86 -6.65 4.05 -16.94
CA ASP A 86 -6.32 3.38 -18.20
C ASP A 86 -5.83 1.93 -18.03
N LYS A 87 -5.54 1.52 -16.79
CA LYS A 87 -5.03 0.19 -16.41
C LYS A 87 -3.70 -0.23 -17.08
N THR A 88 -3.00 0.71 -17.69
CA THR A 88 -1.76 0.44 -18.42
C THR A 88 -0.59 1.30 -18.00
N THR A 89 -0.84 2.52 -17.54
CA THR A 89 0.21 3.47 -17.17
C THR A 89 0.71 3.24 -15.76
N SER A 90 1.96 2.83 -15.60
CA SER A 90 2.60 2.69 -14.27
C SER A 90 2.69 4.05 -13.57
N ILE A 91 2.26 4.08 -12.31
CA ILE A 91 2.30 5.26 -11.46
C ILE A 91 3.70 5.32 -10.81
N PRO A 92 4.47 6.40 -11.00
CA PRO A 92 5.78 6.52 -10.37
C PRO A 92 5.66 6.62 -8.84
N GLU A 93 6.51 5.91 -8.12
CA GLU A 93 6.67 6.08 -6.68
C GLU A 93 7.02 7.53 -6.33
N GLY A 94 6.55 8.01 -5.18
CA GLY A 94 6.68 9.40 -4.76
C GLY A 94 5.73 10.38 -5.48
N SER A 95 4.87 9.91 -6.38
CA SER A 95 3.84 10.77 -7.01
C SER A 95 2.89 11.32 -5.94
N TYR A 96 2.55 12.61 -6.03
CA TYR A 96 1.56 13.23 -5.15
C TYR A 96 0.14 12.91 -5.61
N ILE A 97 -0.73 12.63 -4.66
CA ILE A 97 -2.17 12.48 -4.94
C ILE A 97 -2.84 13.84 -4.74
N VAL A 98 -3.53 14.31 -5.76
CA VAL A 98 -4.19 15.64 -5.78
C VAL A 98 -5.61 15.53 -6.37
N LYS A 99 -6.50 16.46 -5.99
CA LYS A 99 -7.85 16.57 -6.57
C LYS A 99 -7.83 17.23 -7.93
N ASP A 100 -7.08 18.32 -8.05
CA ASP A 100 -6.97 19.10 -9.29
C ASP A 100 -5.51 19.30 -9.67
N PRO A 101 -5.05 18.72 -10.78
CA PRO A 101 -3.67 18.83 -11.21
C PRO A 101 -3.32 20.24 -11.75
N LYS A 102 -4.32 21.08 -12.03
CA LYS A 102 -4.15 22.45 -12.52
C LYS A 102 -4.26 23.51 -11.41
N ALA A 103 -4.45 23.09 -10.16
CA ALA A 103 -4.55 24.01 -9.04
C ALA A 103 -3.27 24.86 -8.88
N LYS A 104 -3.43 26.13 -8.47
CA LYS A 104 -2.29 27.02 -8.16
C LYS A 104 -1.38 26.41 -7.12
N LEU A 105 -0.09 26.60 -7.30
CA LEU A 105 0.90 26.22 -6.29
C LEU A 105 0.83 27.15 -5.06
N PRO A 106 1.01 26.59 -3.85
CA PRO A 106 1.25 25.15 -3.57
C PRO A 106 -0.02 24.33 -3.74
N ASN A 107 -0.01 23.37 -4.69
CA ASN A 107 -1.15 22.49 -4.89
C ASN A 107 -1.36 21.62 -3.62
N PRO A 108 -2.53 21.66 -2.98
CA PRO A 108 -2.79 20.90 -1.78
C PRO A 108 -2.77 19.39 -2.08
N LYS A 109 -1.70 18.73 -1.65
CA LYS A 109 -1.60 17.27 -1.75
C LYS A 109 -2.48 16.60 -0.71
N LEU A 110 -3.16 15.53 -1.13
CA LEU A 110 -3.90 14.64 -0.22
C LEU A 110 -3.00 13.56 0.36
N GLY A 111 -1.93 13.21 -0.34
CA GLY A 111 -1.01 12.17 0.06
C GLY A 111 0.02 11.87 -1.02
N HIS A 112 0.61 10.68 -0.97
CA HIS A 112 1.60 10.26 -1.95
C HIS A 112 1.59 8.74 -2.17
N VAL A 113 2.10 8.32 -3.32
CA VAL A 113 2.32 6.93 -3.68
C VAL A 113 3.61 6.46 -3.01
N SER A 114 3.52 5.41 -2.20
CA SER A 114 4.65 4.86 -1.43
C SER A 114 5.37 3.71 -2.14
N ALA A 115 4.62 2.89 -2.88
CA ALA A 115 5.16 1.76 -3.62
C ALA A 115 4.30 1.45 -4.84
N SER A 116 4.91 0.91 -5.90
CA SER A 116 4.22 0.59 -7.14
C SER A 116 4.72 -0.73 -7.71
N CYS A 117 3.83 -1.52 -8.31
CA CYS A 117 4.16 -2.74 -9.01
C CYS A 117 3.27 -2.92 -10.24
N TRP A 118 3.64 -3.88 -11.07
CA TRP A 118 2.73 -4.48 -12.04
C TRP A 118 2.10 -5.71 -11.37
N SER A 119 0.78 -5.68 -11.17
CA SER A 119 0.07 -6.84 -10.61
C SER A 119 0.01 -7.95 -11.66
N VAL A 120 0.57 -9.10 -11.32
CA VAL A 120 0.53 -10.29 -12.18
C VAL A 120 -0.87 -10.90 -12.17
N GLU A 121 -1.56 -10.83 -11.04
CA GLU A 121 -2.90 -11.40 -10.88
C GLU A 121 -3.96 -10.70 -11.75
N TYR A 122 -3.88 -9.36 -11.85
CA TYR A 122 -4.87 -8.57 -12.60
C TYR A 122 -4.34 -7.97 -13.90
N ASP A 123 -3.09 -8.26 -14.23
CA ASP A 123 -2.40 -7.77 -15.44
C ASP A 123 -2.54 -6.24 -15.61
N ASN A 124 -2.34 -5.51 -14.52
CA ASN A 124 -2.39 -4.04 -14.52
C ASN A 124 -1.46 -3.42 -13.48
N PRO A 125 -1.11 -2.12 -13.61
CA PRO A 125 -0.38 -1.41 -12.58
C PRO A 125 -1.22 -1.26 -11.31
N PHE A 126 -0.59 -1.51 -10.16
CA PHE A 126 -1.16 -1.28 -8.84
C PHE A 126 -0.14 -0.56 -7.96
N SER A 127 -0.62 0.31 -7.09
CA SER A 127 0.24 1.07 -6.18
C SER A 127 -0.38 1.17 -4.80
N LEU A 128 0.47 1.20 -3.78
CA LEU A 128 0.10 1.61 -2.44
C LEU A 128 0.33 3.11 -2.28
N ALA A 129 -0.57 3.75 -1.58
CA ALA A 129 -0.50 5.18 -1.28
C ALA A 129 -0.97 5.46 0.14
N ILE A 130 -0.43 6.52 0.72
CA ILE A 130 -0.84 7.05 2.01
C ILE A 130 -1.58 8.35 1.75
N ILE A 131 -2.88 8.38 2.02
CA ILE A 131 -3.79 9.47 1.64
C ILE A 131 -4.61 9.92 2.85
N LYS A 132 -4.74 11.23 3.04
CA LYS A 132 -5.64 11.82 4.06
C LYS A 132 -7.05 11.30 3.85
N ASP A 133 -7.64 10.78 4.92
CA ASP A 133 -8.98 10.17 4.93
C ASP A 133 -9.19 9.10 3.84
N GLY A 134 -8.10 8.44 3.42
CA GLY A 134 -8.06 7.61 2.22
C GLY A 134 -9.11 6.50 2.18
N LYS A 135 -9.43 5.87 3.33
CA LYS A 135 -10.44 4.80 3.39
C LYS A 135 -11.84 5.27 2.98
N ASN A 136 -12.19 6.53 3.29
CA ASN A 136 -13.45 7.13 2.90
C ASN A 136 -13.44 7.65 1.45
N MET A 137 -12.27 7.59 0.80
CA MET A 137 -12.10 8.02 -0.60
C MET A 137 -12.11 6.84 -1.58
N ILE A 138 -12.29 5.61 -1.12
CA ILE A 138 -12.37 4.43 -2.00
C ILE A 138 -13.48 4.63 -3.03
N GLY A 139 -13.16 4.36 -4.33
CA GLY A 139 -14.03 4.61 -5.48
C GLY A 139 -13.94 6.02 -6.07
N GLN A 140 -13.24 6.95 -5.40
CA GLN A 140 -13.05 8.30 -5.95
C GLN A 140 -11.95 8.33 -7.01
N LYS A 141 -12.15 9.19 -8.01
CA LYS A 141 -11.17 9.45 -9.07
C LYS A 141 -10.38 10.71 -8.73
N LEU A 142 -9.07 10.59 -8.73
CA LEU A 142 -8.10 11.62 -8.41
C LEU A 142 -6.98 11.63 -9.46
N PHE A 143 -5.90 12.35 -9.18
CA PHE A 143 -4.73 12.43 -10.05
C PHE A 143 -3.45 12.11 -9.26
N ALA A 144 -2.61 11.26 -9.83
CA ALA A 144 -1.25 11.05 -9.39
C ALA A 144 -0.31 11.94 -10.21
N MET A 145 0.34 12.90 -9.56
CA MET A 145 1.28 13.84 -10.17
C MET A 145 2.71 13.48 -9.81
N SER A 146 3.54 13.27 -10.82
CA SER A 146 5.00 13.12 -10.66
C SER A 146 5.70 14.30 -11.35
N PRO A 147 6.04 15.39 -10.65
CA PRO A 147 6.73 16.53 -11.26
C PRO A 147 8.08 16.17 -11.85
N LEU A 148 8.83 15.27 -11.18
CA LEU A 148 10.15 14.82 -11.65
C LEU A 148 10.09 14.07 -12.99
N LYS A 149 8.99 13.36 -13.26
CA LYS A 149 8.79 12.64 -14.51
C LYS A 149 7.83 13.36 -15.48
N ASN A 150 7.41 14.57 -15.10
CA ASN A 150 6.42 15.37 -15.84
C ASN A 150 5.19 14.56 -16.27
N LYS A 151 4.64 13.76 -15.32
CA LYS A 151 3.48 12.91 -15.56
C LYS A 151 2.34 13.29 -14.64
N THR A 152 1.13 13.28 -15.20
CA THR A 152 -0.13 13.39 -14.46
C THR A 152 -1.04 12.29 -14.94
N ILE A 153 -1.40 11.39 -14.04
CA ILE A 153 -2.10 10.14 -14.35
C ILE A 153 -3.44 10.15 -13.60
N PRO A 154 -4.56 10.05 -14.32
CA PRO A 154 -5.87 9.85 -13.67
C PRO A 154 -5.89 8.48 -12.98
N VAL A 155 -6.33 8.46 -11.72
CA VAL A 155 -6.30 7.27 -10.87
C VAL A 155 -7.61 7.09 -10.12
N GLU A 156 -7.89 5.86 -9.73
CA GLU A 156 -8.98 5.49 -8.83
C GLU A 156 -8.39 4.98 -7.51
N ILE A 157 -8.99 5.39 -6.40
CA ILE A 157 -8.64 4.90 -5.07
C ILE A 157 -9.38 3.59 -4.82
N VAL A 158 -8.64 2.56 -4.45
CA VAL A 158 -9.15 1.21 -4.17
C VAL A 158 -8.68 0.72 -2.81
N SER A 159 -9.11 -0.48 -2.41
CA SER A 159 -8.58 -1.12 -1.20
C SER A 159 -7.07 -1.34 -1.30
N SER A 160 -6.35 -1.18 -0.19
CA SER A 160 -4.92 -1.54 -0.12
C SER A 160 -4.70 -3.05 -0.29
N HIS A 161 -5.65 -3.88 0.12
CA HIS A 161 -5.63 -5.33 -0.10
C HIS A 161 -6.25 -5.60 -1.47
N TYR A 162 -5.42 -5.57 -2.50
CA TYR A 162 -5.87 -5.67 -3.89
C TYR A 162 -6.09 -7.13 -4.30
N VAL A 163 -5.16 -8.00 -3.93
CA VAL A 163 -5.23 -9.44 -4.18
C VAL A 163 -5.60 -10.14 -2.86
N ASP A 164 -6.51 -11.10 -2.93
CA ASP A 164 -6.96 -11.94 -1.81
C ASP A 164 -7.31 -11.16 -0.52
N PRO A 165 -8.24 -10.19 -0.58
CA PRO A 165 -8.56 -9.31 0.56
C PRO A 165 -9.09 -10.08 1.78
N GLU A 166 -9.57 -11.30 1.60
CA GLU A 166 -10.06 -12.16 2.68
C GLU A 166 -9.01 -13.15 3.20
N GLY A 167 -7.80 -13.17 2.63
CA GLY A 167 -6.71 -14.05 3.03
C GLY A 167 -7.01 -15.54 2.83
N LYS A 168 -7.79 -15.90 1.83
CA LYS A 168 -8.20 -17.28 1.55
C LYS A 168 -7.05 -18.16 1.02
N ARG A 169 -6.09 -17.54 0.34
CA ARG A 169 -4.92 -18.22 -0.25
C ARG A 169 -3.80 -18.48 0.76
N VAL A 170 -3.87 -17.85 1.92
CA VAL A 170 -2.84 -17.93 2.99
C VAL A 170 -3.19 -18.98 4.04
N ARG A 171 -4.28 -19.68 3.88
CA ARG A 171 -4.79 -20.69 4.84
C ARG A 171 -4.51 -22.11 4.36
#